data_4f10fe4cd064ec7afeafa1ed3ce78aad
#
_entry.id   4f10fe4cd064ec7afeafa1ed3ce78aad
#
_cell.length_a   1.000
_cell.length_b   1.000
_cell.length_c   1.000
_cell.angle_alpha   90.00
_cell.angle_beta   90.00
_cell.angle_gamma   90.00
#
_symmetry.space_group_name_H-M   'P 1'
#
loop_
_entity.id
_entity.type
_entity.pdbx_description
1 polymer ?
#
loop_
_entity_poly.entity_id
_entity_poly.type
_entity_poly.pdbx_seq_one_letter_code
_entity_poly.pdbx_strand_id
1 'polypeptide(L)'
;MAAAHTIDLTLAHGGTLRGTLDRDRQIAVFRNVPFATVPKRWRAAVKKAPWTGILDATKQGPIIPQDPSIMPVWKLAPEKGSDFDELNALNLNVFVPISALKNETKADPIPVMTWVHGGAFTWGSNADPLYDAVNFVQHSIQLHLPVIVVTINYRVNVFGFLASKELQEELEESPEHSSLSLYDRSIGNWGLMDQKLAFEWVRENIASFGGNARNVTAFGESAGSASLHYHMVLPSHHGLFDHAIMQSGTIYALPPERVHKEGQAHFDTLLEHLNIPLSLTSREKMRRLRSVDQLELLNATRSLFNVRHPCLDNGKVFPALAADGSRPYTIQVAARDIIAYDPILKSVLLGSTKDEGTAFSRFFGDCNLQAWPSLLRQLVPFAELDAEAERVYGVPKTDADVERIFSKLIGDAGFSYSTHVIGDTLLRLQSARGADQFKLLRYNMDVGMNKLDEMQLGLGATHGVELPFIFGAPKLRALFTEKELRLSKEMQRLWISFAYQEYYEAMASSDGIRVPQVENGEAFVMTNTHEIKIGRSNRLTEAQRAFWNRLAQMQLATADILV
;
A
#
# COMPACT_ATOMS: atom_id res chain seq x y z
N MET A 1 19.78 22.78 23.57
CA MET A 1 19.17 21.50 23.17
C MET A 1 19.80 20.43 24.03
N ALA A 2 19.00 19.68 24.82
CA ALA A 2 19.54 18.53 25.55
C ALA A 2 20.10 17.52 24.54
N ALA A 3 21.25 16.92 24.83
CA ALA A 3 21.85 15.91 23.97
C ALA A 3 20.83 14.76 23.79
N ALA A 4 20.46 14.48 22.54
CA ALA A 4 19.56 13.36 22.27
C ALA A 4 20.20 12.09 22.82
N HIS A 5 19.51 11.38 23.70
CA HIS A 5 19.97 10.08 24.17
C HIS A 5 19.97 9.11 22.98
N THR A 6 21.05 8.34 22.83
CA THR A 6 21.19 7.34 21.77
C THR A 6 21.33 5.95 22.35
N ILE A 7 21.06 4.94 21.52
CA ILE A 7 21.22 3.53 21.84
C ILE A 7 21.85 2.83 20.64
N ASP A 8 22.85 1.99 20.89
CA ASP A 8 23.47 1.14 19.88
C ASP A 8 22.87 -0.26 19.92
N LEU A 9 22.54 -0.81 18.76
CA LEU A 9 21.98 -2.14 18.57
C LEU A 9 22.70 -2.88 17.44
N THR A 10 23.17 -4.09 17.71
CA THR A 10 23.80 -4.94 16.69
C THR A 10 22.78 -5.90 16.09
N LEU A 11 22.67 -5.92 14.76
CA LEU A 11 21.78 -6.80 14.02
C LEU A 11 22.39 -8.20 13.89
N ALA A 12 21.54 -9.23 13.86
CA ALA A 12 21.96 -10.61 13.64
C ALA A 12 22.59 -10.80 12.25
N HIS A 13 22.05 -10.14 11.23
CA HIS A 13 22.48 -10.24 9.82
C HIS A 13 22.82 -8.86 9.23
N GLY A 14 23.60 -8.06 9.95
CA GLY A 14 23.96 -6.70 9.52
C GLY A 14 25.19 -6.18 10.23
N GLY A 15 25.11 -4.94 10.69
CA GLY A 15 26.11 -4.27 11.52
C GLY A 15 25.46 -3.66 12.75
N THR A 16 26.14 -2.71 13.38
CA THR A 16 25.61 -1.97 14.52
C THR A 16 24.90 -0.69 14.04
N LEU A 17 23.71 -0.43 14.60
CA LEU A 17 22.91 0.76 14.37
C LEU A 17 22.95 1.65 15.61
N ARG A 18 23.01 2.98 15.42
CA ARG A 18 22.80 3.96 16.47
C ARG A 18 21.46 4.65 16.28
N GLY A 19 20.47 4.36 17.15
CA GLY A 19 19.15 4.97 17.14
C GLY A 19 19.00 6.07 18.19
N THR A 20 17.88 6.79 18.14
CA THR A 20 17.44 7.74 19.17
C THR A 20 16.70 7.04 20.29
N LEU A 21 16.82 7.55 21.51
CA LEU A 21 16.18 7.01 22.71
C LEU A 21 15.29 8.08 23.36
N ASP A 22 13.98 7.89 23.32
CA ASP A 22 12.99 8.70 24.04
C ASP A 22 12.58 7.97 25.35
N ARG A 23 13.20 8.39 26.45
CA ARG A 23 12.97 7.78 27.77
C ARG A 23 11.59 8.15 28.36
N ASP A 24 11.06 9.30 27.99
CA ASP A 24 9.77 9.76 28.50
C ASP A 24 8.62 8.95 27.88
N ARG A 25 8.74 8.65 26.59
CA ARG A 25 7.80 7.79 25.87
C ARG A 25 8.11 6.30 25.97
N GLN A 26 9.28 5.93 26.51
CA GLN A 26 9.77 4.56 26.57
C GLN A 26 9.93 3.90 25.18
N ILE A 27 10.42 4.66 24.20
CA ILE A 27 10.57 4.22 22.80
C ILE A 27 12.00 4.50 22.32
N ALA A 28 12.56 3.56 21.55
CA ALA A 28 13.73 3.80 20.71
C ALA A 28 13.31 3.83 19.24
N VAL A 29 13.96 4.69 18.45
CA VAL A 29 13.67 4.83 17.01
C VAL A 29 14.97 4.71 16.24
N PHE A 30 14.97 3.80 15.26
CA PHE A 30 16.05 3.62 14.31
C PHE A 30 15.54 4.01 12.93
N ARG A 31 16.06 5.07 12.34
CA ARG A 31 15.67 5.59 11.04
C ARG A 31 16.74 5.27 9.99
N ASN A 32 16.38 5.27 8.72
CA ASN A 32 17.33 5.04 7.64
C ASN A 32 18.11 3.72 7.77
N VAL A 33 17.45 2.66 8.21
CA VAL A 33 18.08 1.33 8.28
C VAL A 33 18.08 0.72 6.88
N PRO A 34 19.23 0.55 6.21
CA PRO A 34 19.27 0.05 4.85
C PRO A 34 19.00 -1.45 4.81
N PHE A 35 18.00 -1.88 4.03
CA PHE A 35 17.69 -3.31 3.83
C PHE A 35 18.20 -3.84 2.49
N ALA A 36 18.35 -2.96 1.48
CA ALA A 36 18.82 -3.32 0.16
C ALA A 36 19.57 -2.16 -0.51
N THR A 37 20.23 -2.45 -1.62
CA THR A 37 20.84 -1.46 -2.52
C THR A 37 20.44 -1.75 -3.96
N VAL A 38 20.26 -0.70 -4.77
CA VAL A 38 19.98 -0.82 -6.19
C VAL A 38 21.31 -0.73 -6.95
N PRO A 39 21.81 -1.81 -7.58
CA PRO A 39 23.11 -1.78 -8.25
C PRO A 39 23.13 -0.85 -9.47
N LYS A 40 21.99 -0.69 -10.12
CA LYS A 40 21.82 0.18 -11.29
C LYS A 40 20.33 0.47 -11.47
N ARG A 41 19.96 1.67 -11.94
CA ARG A 41 18.58 2.01 -12.29
C ARG A 41 17.96 0.88 -13.12
N TRP A 42 16.70 0.50 -12.83
CA TRP A 42 15.95 -0.58 -13.50
C TRP A 42 16.68 -1.94 -13.47
N ARG A 43 17.20 -2.30 -12.34
CA ARG A 43 17.66 -3.66 -11.97
C ARG A 43 17.07 -4.07 -10.64
N ALA A 44 16.97 -5.37 -10.44
CA ALA A 44 16.61 -5.93 -9.14
C ALA A 44 17.56 -5.40 -8.06
N ALA A 45 17.01 -5.02 -6.92
CA ALA A 45 17.80 -4.65 -5.76
C ALA A 45 18.43 -5.91 -5.13
N VAL A 46 19.53 -5.72 -4.44
CA VAL A 46 20.23 -6.78 -3.70
C VAL A 46 20.20 -6.48 -2.21
N LYS A 47 20.11 -7.52 -1.39
CA LYS A 47 20.17 -7.38 0.08
C LYS A 47 21.40 -6.59 0.49
N LYS A 48 21.23 -5.70 1.46
CA LYS A 48 22.36 -4.94 2.02
C LYS A 48 23.36 -5.88 2.66
N ALA A 49 24.59 -5.83 2.19
CA ALA A 49 25.67 -6.60 2.80
C ALA A 49 25.93 -6.13 4.25
N PRO A 50 26.33 -7.02 5.17
CA PRO A 50 26.78 -6.65 6.50
C PRO A 50 27.89 -5.59 6.44
N TRP A 51 27.89 -4.68 7.40
CA TRP A 51 28.88 -3.61 7.48
C TRP A 51 29.63 -3.65 8.83
N THR A 52 30.81 -3.04 8.86
CA THR A 52 31.59 -2.82 10.06
C THR A 52 31.35 -1.42 10.62
N GLY A 53 31.53 -1.27 11.94
CA GLY A 53 31.30 0.01 12.62
C GLY A 53 29.82 0.30 12.91
N ILE A 54 29.53 1.54 13.31
CA ILE A 54 28.21 1.99 13.72
C ILE A 54 27.61 2.87 12.63
N LEU A 55 26.43 2.50 12.13
CA LEU A 55 25.65 3.30 11.22
C LEU A 55 24.74 4.25 12.02
N ASP A 56 24.78 5.54 11.69
CA ASP A 56 23.91 6.54 12.32
C ASP A 56 22.47 6.39 11.78
N ALA A 57 21.62 5.81 12.63
CA ALA A 57 20.18 5.62 12.39
C ALA A 57 19.34 6.62 13.20
N THR A 58 19.86 7.80 13.54
CA THR A 58 19.14 8.85 14.28
C THR A 58 18.39 9.80 13.37
N LYS A 59 18.66 9.80 12.07
CA LYS A 59 18.10 10.73 11.08
C LYS A 59 17.34 9.99 10.00
N GLN A 60 16.35 10.69 9.43
CA GLN A 60 15.61 10.21 8.27
C GLN A 60 16.56 10.02 7.07
N GLY A 61 16.35 8.95 6.31
CA GLY A 61 17.11 8.62 5.13
C GLY A 61 16.59 9.27 3.85
N PRO A 62 17.30 9.03 2.72
CA PRO A 62 16.84 9.46 1.41
C PRO A 62 15.55 8.74 0.99
N ILE A 63 14.83 9.37 0.06
CA ILE A 63 13.60 8.83 -0.53
C ILE A 63 13.75 8.71 -2.05
N ILE A 64 12.91 7.89 -2.68
CA ILE A 64 12.85 7.79 -4.14
C ILE A 64 12.37 9.13 -4.71
N PRO A 65 12.97 9.63 -5.82
CA PRO A 65 12.51 10.85 -6.47
C PRO A 65 11.02 10.79 -6.81
N GLN A 66 10.26 11.81 -6.40
CA GLN A 66 8.81 11.88 -6.55
C GLN A 66 8.33 13.33 -6.60
N ASP A 67 7.16 13.58 -7.23
CA ASP A 67 6.60 14.91 -7.33
C ASP A 67 5.72 15.23 -6.11
N PRO A 68 6.08 16.19 -5.26
CA PRO A 68 5.27 16.54 -4.11
C PRO A 68 3.96 17.26 -4.48
N SER A 69 3.82 17.79 -5.70
CA SER A 69 2.61 18.52 -6.12
C SER A 69 1.37 17.63 -6.31
N ILE A 70 1.57 16.31 -6.46
CA ILE A 70 0.47 15.33 -6.61
C ILE A 70 -0.01 14.75 -5.28
N MET A 71 0.59 15.17 -4.16
CA MET A 71 0.17 14.71 -2.83
C MET A 71 -1.19 15.31 -2.44
N PRO A 72 -2.05 14.54 -1.74
CA PRO A 72 -3.28 15.08 -1.15
C PRO A 72 -3.01 16.27 -0.22
N VAL A 73 -3.95 17.20 -0.17
CA VAL A 73 -3.82 18.48 0.60
C VAL A 73 -3.54 18.24 2.09
N TRP A 74 -3.96 17.10 2.66
CA TRP A 74 -3.75 16.75 4.06
C TRP A 74 -2.45 15.98 4.32
N LYS A 75 -1.69 15.60 3.27
CA LYS A 75 -0.38 15.01 3.48
C LYS A 75 0.66 16.08 3.82
N LEU A 76 1.50 15.73 4.76
CA LEU A 76 2.59 16.59 5.19
C LEU A 76 3.77 16.42 4.21
N ALA A 77 4.49 17.50 3.93
CA ALA A 77 5.73 17.39 3.18
C ALA A 77 6.73 16.49 3.95
N PRO A 78 7.54 15.69 3.24
CA PRO A 78 8.60 14.89 3.85
C PRO A 78 9.47 15.70 4.81
N GLU A 79 10.01 15.08 5.83
CA GLU A 79 10.88 15.77 6.79
C GLU A 79 12.11 16.36 6.09
N LYS A 80 12.56 17.55 6.56
CA LYS A 80 13.79 18.16 6.07
C LYS A 80 14.97 17.20 6.27
N GLY A 81 15.75 16.96 5.21
CA GLY A 81 16.89 16.03 5.20
C GLY A 81 16.60 14.72 4.46
N SER A 82 15.38 14.54 3.94
CA SER A 82 15.07 13.44 3.02
C SER A 82 15.42 13.88 1.60
N ASP A 83 16.67 13.70 1.22
CA ASP A 83 17.13 13.96 -0.16
C ASP A 83 16.62 12.88 -1.11
N PHE A 84 16.53 13.20 -2.41
CA PHE A 84 16.22 12.22 -3.43
C PHE A 84 17.44 11.37 -3.78
N ASP A 85 17.31 10.05 -3.71
CA ASP A 85 18.34 9.12 -4.16
C ASP A 85 17.68 7.83 -4.68
N GLU A 86 17.71 7.64 -5.99
CA GLU A 86 17.09 6.48 -6.64
C GLU A 86 17.79 5.14 -6.35
N LEU A 87 19.04 5.15 -5.89
CA LEU A 87 19.85 3.95 -5.69
C LEU A 87 19.97 3.54 -4.21
N ASN A 88 19.91 4.51 -3.27
CA ASN A 88 20.16 4.28 -1.85
C ASN A 88 18.96 4.53 -0.95
N ALA A 89 17.76 4.77 -1.51
CA ALA A 89 16.55 5.03 -0.74
C ALA A 89 15.83 3.77 -0.23
N LEU A 90 16.40 2.57 -0.44
CA LEU A 90 15.81 1.33 0.08
C LEU A 90 16.18 1.15 1.56
N ASN A 91 15.50 1.91 2.38
CA ASN A 91 15.66 1.94 3.84
C ASN A 91 14.31 1.77 4.54
N LEU A 92 14.36 1.47 5.84
CA LEU A 92 13.20 1.36 6.70
C LEU A 92 13.44 2.08 8.04
N ASN A 93 12.36 2.40 8.76
CA ASN A 93 12.43 2.89 10.11
C ASN A 93 11.85 1.84 11.07
N VAL A 94 12.43 1.69 12.25
CA VAL A 94 11.96 0.79 13.31
C VAL A 94 11.64 1.59 14.56
N PHE A 95 10.39 1.50 15.03
CA PHE A 95 9.90 2.09 16.26
C PHE A 95 9.69 0.96 17.27
N VAL A 96 10.43 0.97 18.36
CA VAL A 96 10.48 -0.17 19.28
C VAL A 96 10.32 0.26 20.73
N PRO A 97 9.48 -0.41 21.54
CA PRO A 97 9.43 -0.22 22.99
C PRO A 97 10.79 -0.53 23.64
N ILE A 98 11.28 0.35 24.53
CA ILE A 98 12.59 0.12 25.20
C ILE A 98 12.59 -1.21 25.96
N SER A 99 11.45 -1.63 26.50
CA SER A 99 11.31 -2.91 27.20
C SER A 99 11.68 -4.11 26.32
N ALA A 100 11.41 -4.05 25.01
CA ALA A 100 11.75 -5.12 24.08
C ALA A 100 13.27 -5.23 23.79
N LEU A 101 14.01 -4.11 23.91
CA LEU A 101 15.45 -4.08 23.68
C LEU A 101 16.25 -4.59 24.90
N LYS A 102 15.64 -4.62 26.08
CA LYS A 102 16.26 -5.10 27.30
C LYS A 102 16.08 -6.60 27.43
N ASN A 103 17.03 -7.36 26.95
CA ASN A 103 17.08 -8.83 27.04
C ASN A 103 17.21 -9.36 28.50
N GLU A 104 16.92 -8.55 29.53
CA GLU A 104 17.12 -8.90 30.96
C GLU A 104 16.04 -9.82 31.52
N THR A 105 14.92 -9.98 30.82
CA THR A 105 13.91 -10.99 31.13
C THR A 105 13.63 -11.79 29.87
N LYS A 106 13.42 -13.11 30.01
CA LYS A 106 12.92 -14.00 28.94
C LYS A 106 11.45 -13.63 28.58
N ALA A 107 11.21 -12.35 28.27
CA ALA A 107 9.91 -11.91 27.80
C ALA A 107 9.70 -12.52 26.41
N ASP A 108 8.49 -12.97 26.13
CA ASP A 108 8.12 -13.47 24.82
C ASP A 108 8.31 -12.37 23.76
N PRO A 109 8.83 -12.73 22.57
CA PRO A 109 8.99 -11.76 21.48
C PRO A 109 7.67 -11.11 21.12
N ILE A 110 7.66 -9.77 20.97
CA ILE A 110 6.43 -8.99 20.75
C ILE A 110 6.03 -8.96 19.27
N PRO A 111 4.74 -8.79 18.93
CA PRO A 111 4.28 -8.68 17.55
C PRO A 111 4.93 -7.53 16.79
N VAL A 112 5.06 -7.72 15.47
CA VAL A 112 5.64 -6.74 14.56
C VAL A 112 4.59 -6.29 13.57
N MET A 113 4.44 -4.97 13.39
CA MET A 113 3.55 -4.37 12.40
C MET A 113 4.39 -3.66 11.34
N THR A 114 4.32 -4.10 10.08
CA THR A 114 5.11 -3.56 8.97
C THR A 114 4.23 -2.75 8.03
N TRP A 115 4.49 -1.46 7.95
CA TRP A 115 3.75 -0.50 7.13
C TRP A 115 4.29 -0.42 5.70
N VAL A 116 3.37 -0.55 4.73
CA VAL A 116 3.62 -0.28 3.30
C VAL A 116 2.80 0.94 2.90
N HIS A 117 3.47 2.02 2.54
CA HIS A 117 2.79 3.28 2.18
C HIS A 117 2.02 3.17 0.85
N GLY A 118 0.97 3.97 0.73
CA GLY A 118 0.23 4.16 -0.50
C GLY A 118 0.86 5.22 -1.42
N GLY A 119 0.01 5.78 -2.30
CA GLY A 119 0.39 6.81 -3.25
C GLY A 119 0.38 6.33 -4.70
N ALA A 120 -0.56 5.43 -5.05
CA ALA A 120 -0.79 4.94 -6.42
C ALA A 120 0.48 4.40 -7.10
N PHE A 121 1.40 3.81 -6.36
CA PHE A 121 2.75 3.42 -6.81
C PHE A 121 3.60 4.57 -7.39
N THR A 122 3.17 5.81 -7.19
CA THR A 122 3.75 7.01 -7.81
C THR A 122 4.59 7.81 -6.84
N TRP A 123 4.16 7.89 -5.61
CA TRP A 123 4.73 8.68 -4.54
C TRP A 123 4.50 7.99 -3.18
N GLY A 124 5.06 8.54 -2.14
CA GLY A 124 5.02 8.02 -0.78
C GLY A 124 6.41 7.62 -0.30
N SER A 125 6.60 7.66 1.00
CA SER A 125 7.85 7.26 1.64
C SER A 125 7.64 7.05 3.14
N ASN A 126 8.57 6.33 3.79
CA ASN A 126 8.65 6.23 5.24
C ASN A 126 9.13 7.55 5.92
N ALA A 127 9.49 8.54 5.11
CA ALA A 127 9.86 9.89 5.58
C ALA A 127 8.64 10.83 5.71
N ASP A 128 7.45 10.41 5.28
CA ASP A 128 6.24 11.19 5.49
C ASP A 128 5.93 11.26 7.00
N PRO A 129 5.83 12.47 7.58
CA PRO A 129 5.52 12.64 9.01
C PRO A 129 4.18 12.03 9.43
N LEU A 130 3.29 11.75 8.48
CA LEU A 130 2.04 11.03 8.72
C LEU A 130 2.29 9.63 9.28
N TYR A 131 3.38 8.98 8.85
CA TYR A 131 3.73 7.61 9.24
C TYR A 131 4.69 7.53 10.45
N ASP A 132 4.86 8.64 11.19
CA ASP A 132 5.59 8.61 12.45
C ASP A 132 4.80 7.79 13.49
N ALA A 133 5.29 6.60 13.79
CA ALA A 133 4.61 5.63 14.64
C ALA A 133 4.89 5.80 16.14
N VAL A 134 5.57 6.88 16.56
CA VAL A 134 5.91 7.09 17.99
C VAL A 134 4.66 7.06 18.87
N ASN A 135 3.58 7.76 18.52
CA ASN A 135 2.34 7.78 19.31
C ASN A 135 1.61 6.45 19.27
N PHE A 136 1.64 5.73 18.14
CA PHE A 136 1.05 4.39 18.01
C PHE A 136 1.75 3.39 18.93
N VAL A 137 3.10 3.35 18.91
CA VAL A 137 3.89 2.48 19.79
C VAL A 137 3.74 2.90 21.26
N GLN A 138 3.72 4.19 21.57
CA GLN A 138 3.46 4.67 22.94
C GLN A 138 2.10 4.19 23.45
N HIS A 139 1.07 4.24 22.60
CA HIS A 139 -0.25 3.77 23.00
C HIS A 139 -0.28 2.25 23.21
N SER A 140 0.44 1.46 22.41
CA SER A 140 0.57 0.02 22.62
C SER A 140 1.20 -0.34 23.98
N ILE A 141 2.19 0.44 24.43
CA ILE A 141 2.78 0.30 25.77
C ILE A 141 1.74 0.60 26.86
N GLN A 142 0.96 1.67 26.69
CA GLN A 142 -0.11 2.06 27.63
C GLN A 142 -1.22 1.02 27.74
N LEU A 143 -1.50 0.31 26.66
CA LEU A 143 -2.47 -0.79 26.59
C LEU A 143 -1.92 -2.10 27.17
N HIS A 144 -0.66 -2.17 27.57
CA HIS A 144 0.06 -3.41 27.93
C HIS A 144 0.10 -4.44 26.80
N LEU A 145 0.02 -3.98 25.54
CA LEU A 145 0.11 -4.75 24.31
C LEU A 145 1.23 -4.17 23.42
N PRO A 146 2.49 -4.19 23.86
CA PRO A 146 3.58 -3.53 23.15
C PRO A 146 3.78 -4.15 21.76
N VAL A 147 3.92 -3.33 20.71
CA VAL A 147 4.25 -3.75 19.34
C VAL A 147 5.48 -3.01 18.81
N ILE A 148 6.20 -3.64 17.90
CA ILE A 148 7.20 -2.96 17.06
C ILE A 148 6.50 -2.52 15.79
N VAL A 149 6.76 -1.28 15.35
CA VAL A 149 6.33 -0.80 14.03
C VAL A 149 7.53 -0.61 13.14
N VAL A 150 7.44 -1.13 11.91
CA VAL A 150 8.43 -0.93 10.85
C VAL A 150 7.75 -0.19 9.70
N THR A 151 8.35 0.89 9.19
CA THR A 151 7.85 1.59 8.00
C THR A 151 8.88 1.49 6.89
N ILE A 152 8.50 1.03 5.71
CA ILE A 152 9.43 0.72 4.62
C ILE A 152 9.35 1.74 3.48
N ASN A 153 10.48 1.94 2.77
CA ASN A 153 10.51 2.52 1.44
C ASN A 153 10.54 1.42 0.38
N TYR A 154 10.06 1.74 -0.81
CA TYR A 154 10.21 0.94 -2.02
C TYR A 154 10.26 1.87 -3.23
N ARG A 155 10.80 1.43 -4.37
CA ARG A 155 10.81 2.25 -5.59
C ARG A 155 9.41 2.46 -6.11
N VAL A 156 9.10 3.70 -6.43
CA VAL A 156 7.82 4.17 -6.97
C VAL A 156 8.01 4.74 -8.37
N ASN A 157 6.91 5.06 -9.06
CA ASN A 157 6.85 5.69 -10.38
C ASN A 157 7.78 5.03 -11.42
N VAL A 158 8.38 5.81 -12.31
CA VAL A 158 9.31 5.34 -13.35
C VAL A 158 10.51 4.56 -12.79
N PHE A 159 10.93 4.80 -11.56
CA PHE A 159 12.05 4.10 -10.94
C PHE A 159 11.69 2.68 -10.49
N GLY A 160 10.43 2.45 -10.14
CA GLY A 160 9.94 1.16 -9.64
C GLY A 160 9.17 0.32 -10.63
N PHE A 161 8.56 0.94 -11.67
CA PHE A 161 7.53 0.29 -12.47
C PHE A 161 7.63 0.52 -13.99
N LEU A 162 8.70 1.14 -14.51
CA LEU A 162 8.90 1.27 -15.95
C LEU A 162 9.11 -0.10 -16.61
N ALA A 163 8.33 -0.41 -17.64
CA ALA A 163 8.43 -1.67 -18.38
C ALA A 163 8.50 -1.41 -19.89
N SER A 164 9.36 -2.12 -20.61
CA SER A 164 9.43 -2.09 -22.07
C SER A 164 10.20 -3.28 -22.63
N LYS A 165 10.08 -3.50 -23.95
CA LYS A 165 10.93 -4.49 -24.67
C LYS A 165 12.40 -4.11 -24.61
N GLU A 166 12.75 -2.83 -24.68
CA GLU A 166 14.14 -2.35 -24.64
C GLU A 166 14.82 -2.69 -23.31
N LEU A 167 14.08 -2.58 -22.19
CA LEU A 167 14.56 -3.00 -20.87
C LEU A 167 14.77 -4.52 -20.81
N GLN A 168 13.88 -5.29 -21.43
CA GLN A 168 14.00 -6.74 -21.51
C GLN A 168 15.21 -7.15 -22.35
N GLU A 169 15.36 -6.60 -23.58
CA GLU A 169 16.48 -6.86 -24.48
C GLU A 169 17.83 -6.48 -23.83
N GLU A 170 17.91 -5.29 -23.20
CA GLU A 170 19.13 -4.87 -22.48
C GLU A 170 19.50 -5.84 -21.36
N LEU A 171 18.51 -6.39 -20.65
CA LEU A 171 18.76 -7.37 -19.58
C LEU A 171 19.22 -8.70 -20.18
N GLU A 172 18.58 -9.19 -21.24
CA GLU A 172 18.92 -10.45 -21.91
C GLU A 172 20.34 -10.43 -22.52
N GLU A 173 20.77 -9.27 -23.04
CA GLU A 173 22.13 -9.05 -23.57
C GLU A 173 23.18 -8.80 -22.47
N SER A 174 22.78 -8.62 -21.22
CA SER A 174 23.71 -8.29 -20.15
C SER A 174 24.54 -9.50 -19.70
N PRO A 175 25.82 -9.30 -19.35
CA PRO A 175 26.69 -10.41 -18.88
C PRO A 175 26.15 -11.12 -17.64
N GLU A 176 25.42 -10.41 -16.78
CA GLU A 176 24.82 -10.92 -15.56
C GLU A 176 23.58 -11.80 -15.79
N HIS A 177 22.93 -11.72 -16.97
CA HIS A 177 21.64 -12.39 -17.25
C HIS A 177 21.65 -13.88 -16.91
N SER A 178 22.73 -14.59 -17.28
CA SER A 178 22.82 -16.04 -17.05
C SER A 178 22.93 -16.42 -15.56
N SER A 179 23.44 -15.50 -14.71
CA SER A 179 23.60 -15.70 -13.27
C SER A 179 22.37 -15.29 -12.44
N LEU A 180 21.43 -14.52 -13.04
CA LEU A 180 20.22 -14.07 -12.37
C LEU A 180 19.20 -15.21 -12.26
N SER A 181 18.48 -15.27 -11.14
CA SER A 181 17.31 -16.12 -10.99
C SER A 181 16.21 -15.68 -11.98
N LEU A 182 15.25 -16.55 -12.26
CA LEU A 182 14.10 -16.18 -13.11
C LEU A 182 13.37 -14.96 -12.54
N TYR A 183 13.20 -14.91 -11.20
CA TYR A 183 12.57 -13.80 -10.50
C TYR A 183 13.33 -12.47 -10.71
N ASP A 184 14.67 -12.47 -10.58
CA ASP A 184 15.49 -11.27 -10.74
C ASP A 184 15.57 -10.77 -12.20
N ARG A 185 15.10 -11.58 -13.16
CA ARG A 185 14.96 -11.18 -14.58
C ARG A 185 13.66 -10.42 -14.86
N SER A 186 12.84 -10.15 -13.83
CA SER A 186 11.65 -9.31 -13.98
C SER A 186 12.02 -7.89 -14.43
N ILE A 187 11.15 -7.31 -15.23
CA ILE A 187 11.18 -5.89 -15.59
C ILE A 187 9.86 -5.24 -15.17
N GLY A 188 9.93 -3.98 -14.69
CA GLY A 188 8.75 -3.22 -14.32
C GLY A 188 8.09 -3.57 -12.98
N ASN A 189 8.63 -4.52 -12.20
CA ASN A 189 8.08 -4.94 -10.90
C ASN A 189 9.02 -4.67 -9.73
N TRP A 190 10.03 -3.81 -9.90
CA TRP A 190 11.07 -3.60 -8.89
C TRP A 190 10.51 -3.07 -7.58
N GLY A 191 9.44 -2.25 -7.60
CA GLY A 191 8.80 -1.78 -6.37
C GLY A 191 8.22 -2.91 -5.52
N LEU A 192 7.56 -3.91 -6.12
CA LEU A 192 7.08 -5.11 -5.41
C LEU A 192 8.24 -5.98 -4.92
N MET A 193 9.31 -6.09 -5.74
CA MET A 193 10.51 -6.83 -5.36
C MET A 193 11.24 -6.18 -4.18
N ASP A 194 11.29 -4.85 -4.12
CA ASP A 194 11.86 -4.08 -3.02
C ASP A 194 11.08 -4.32 -1.73
N GLN A 195 9.74 -4.31 -1.79
CA GLN A 195 8.87 -4.61 -0.65
C GLN A 195 9.13 -6.03 -0.12
N LYS A 196 9.29 -7.01 -1.02
CA LYS A 196 9.65 -8.39 -0.64
C LYS A 196 10.96 -8.41 0.15
N LEU A 197 12.01 -7.74 -0.35
CA LEU A 197 13.29 -7.65 0.36
C LEU A 197 13.17 -6.98 1.73
N ALA A 198 12.30 -5.98 1.88
CA ALA A 198 12.04 -5.34 3.17
C ALA A 198 11.35 -6.30 4.15
N PHE A 199 10.36 -7.08 3.72
CA PHE A 199 9.73 -8.11 4.56
C PHE A 199 10.71 -9.23 4.92
N GLU A 200 11.56 -9.66 3.98
CA GLU A 200 12.62 -10.63 4.27
C GLU A 200 13.60 -10.08 5.32
N TRP A 201 13.98 -8.79 5.21
CA TRP A 201 14.81 -8.13 6.21
C TRP A 201 14.14 -8.14 7.59
N VAL A 202 12.84 -7.90 7.68
CA VAL A 202 12.06 -7.98 8.92
C VAL A 202 12.15 -9.39 9.50
N ARG A 203 11.89 -10.43 8.70
CA ARG A 203 12.00 -11.83 9.14
C ARG A 203 13.40 -12.18 9.67
N GLU A 204 14.44 -11.65 9.05
CA GLU A 204 15.85 -11.97 9.37
C GLU A 204 16.39 -11.19 10.57
N ASN A 205 15.93 -9.94 10.79
CA ASN A 205 16.60 -9.01 11.72
C ASN A 205 15.74 -8.54 12.90
N ILE A 206 14.41 -8.64 12.83
CA ILE A 206 13.54 -8.01 13.83
C ILE A 206 13.68 -8.60 15.23
N ALA A 207 14.17 -9.84 15.33
CA ALA A 207 14.49 -10.47 16.62
C ALA A 207 15.58 -9.71 17.38
N SER A 208 16.50 -9.02 16.69
CA SER A 208 17.50 -8.15 17.32
C SER A 208 16.86 -6.97 18.08
N PHE A 209 15.64 -6.58 17.71
CA PHE A 209 14.84 -5.55 18.36
C PHE A 209 13.84 -6.11 19.40
N GLY A 210 13.85 -7.43 19.65
CA GLY A 210 12.89 -8.12 20.52
C GLY A 210 11.57 -8.46 19.85
N GLY A 211 11.48 -8.35 18.52
CA GLY A 211 10.28 -8.65 17.74
C GLY A 211 10.13 -10.13 17.40
N ASN A 212 8.89 -10.58 17.28
CA ASN A 212 8.54 -11.93 16.85
C ASN A 212 8.50 -12.03 15.32
N ALA A 213 9.55 -12.59 14.73
CA ALA A 213 9.61 -12.83 13.29
C ALA A 213 8.55 -13.82 12.76
N ARG A 214 7.80 -14.52 13.64
CA ARG A 214 6.69 -15.42 13.31
C ARG A 214 5.31 -14.84 13.63
N ASN A 215 5.25 -13.55 13.98
CA ASN A 215 4.02 -12.81 14.17
C ASN A 215 4.20 -11.41 13.55
N VAL A 216 4.17 -11.37 12.21
CA VAL A 216 4.30 -10.16 11.41
C VAL A 216 2.94 -9.82 10.81
N THR A 217 2.41 -8.67 11.20
CA THR A 217 1.22 -8.06 10.59
C THR A 217 1.66 -7.02 9.58
N ALA A 218 1.45 -7.30 8.29
CA ALA A 218 1.61 -6.28 7.26
C ALA A 218 0.38 -5.37 7.23
N PHE A 219 0.57 -4.05 7.18
CA PHE A 219 -0.54 -3.11 7.01
C PHE A 219 -0.21 -2.05 6.00
N GLY A 220 -1.21 -1.64 5.21
CA GLY A 220 -1.00 -0.69 4.13
C GLY A 220 -2.31 -0.08 3.66
N GLU A 221 -2.21 1.11 3.10
CA GLU A 221 -3.34 1.86 2.56
C GLU A 221 -3.16 2.08 1.07
N SER A 222 -4.30 2.11 0.29
CA SER A 222 -4.25 2.42 -1.14
C SER A 222 -3.34 1.45 -1.90
N ALA A 223 -2.33 1.97 -2.62
CA ALA A 223 -1.31 1.15 -3.30
C ALA A 223 -0.53 0.24 -2.33
N GLY A 224 -0.34 0.65 -1.07
CA GLY A 224 0.23 -0.21 -0.03
C GLY A 224 -0.67 -1.40 0.28
N SER A 225 -1.97 -1.19 0.40
CA SER A 225 -2.97 -2.27 0.55
C SER A 225 -3.03 -3.17 -0.68
N ALA A 226 -3.03 -2.59 -1.89
CA ALA A 226 -2.94 -3.35 -3.14
C ALA A 226 -1.66 -4.19 -3.20
N SER A 227 -0.52 -3.65 -2.72
CA SER A 227 0.75 -4.38 -2.60
C SER A 227 0.61 -5.61 -1.71
N LEU A 228 -0.03 -5.47 -0.54
CA LEU A 228 -0.28 -6.63 0.34
C LEU A 228 -1.10 -7.69 -0.37
N HIS A 229 -2.12 -7.28 -1.13
CA HIS A 229 -2.91 -8.22 -1.91
C HIS A 229 -2.08 -8.93 -3.00
N TYR A 230 -1.18 -8.21 -3.70
CA TYR A 230 -0.21 -8.84 -4.61
C TYR A 230 0.64 -9.87 -3.86
N HIS A 231 1.22 -9.52 -2.73
CA HIS A 231 2.05 -10.44 -1.95
C HIS A 231 1.28 -11.68 -1.47
N MET A 232 0.00 -11.55 -1.16
CA MET A 232 -0.83 -12.69 -0.73
C MET A 232 -1.12 -13.71 -1.84
N VAL A 233 -1.11 -13.30 -3.12
CA VAL A 233 -1.49 -14.16 -4.25
C VAL A 233 -0.34 -14.50 -5.20
N LEU A 234 0.85 -13.94 -4.98
CA LEU A 234 2.05 -14.25 -5.76
C LEU A 234 2.86 -15.36 -5.06
N PRO A 235 2.97 -16.58 -5.64
CA PRO A 235 3.63 -17.70 -4.96
C PRO A 235 5.08 -17.43 -4.52
N SER A 236 5.83 -16.62 -5.30
CA SER A 236 7.21 -16.21 -4.95
C SER A 236 7.29 -15.26 -3.74
N HIS A 237 6.14 -14.77 -3.26
CA HIS A 237 6.02 -13.84 -2.13
C HIS A 237 5.34 -14.49 -0.90
N HIS A 238 4.96 -15.76 -0.98
CA HIS A 238 4.36 -16.44 0.16
C HIS A 238 5.32 -16.51 1.35
N GLY A 239 4.79 -16.38 2.56
CA GLY A 239 5.59 -16.44 3.78
C GLY A 239 6.17 -15.11 4.26
N LEU A 240 5.87 -13.98 3.62
CA LEU A 240 6.42 -12.68 3.99
C LEU A 240 5.82 -12.15 5.31
N PHE A 241 4.54 -12.40 5.56
CA PHE A 241 3.81 -11.99 6.77
C PHE A 241 2.75 -13.01 7.15
N ASP A 242 2.28 -12.94 8.40
CA ASP A 242 1.29 -13.89 8.96
C ASP A 242 -0.13 -13.31 8.91
N HIS A 243 -0.26 -11.97 8.99
CA HIS A 243 -1.51 -11.24 9.08
C HIS A 243 -1.46 -10.01 8.17
N ALA A 244 -2.62 -9.56 7.67
CA ALA A 244 -2.70 -8.36 6.85
C ALA A 244 -3.83 -7.42 7.29
N ILE A 245 -3.57 -6.10 7.32
CA ILE A 245 -4.60 -5.07 7.42
C ILE A 245 -4.61 -4.31 6.09
N MET A 246 -5.66 -4.49 5.32
CA MET A 246 -5.83 -3.91 3.99
C MET A 246 -6.77 -2.71 4.06
N GLN A 247 -6.23 -1.52 3.83
CA GLN A 247 -6.94 -0.25 3.95
C GLN A 247 -7.15 0.36 2.56
N SER A 248 -8.40 0.42 2.10
CA SER A 248 -8.79 1.13 0.86
C SER A 248 -7.94 0.80 -0.37
N GLY A 249 -7.69 -0.48 -0.63
CA GLY A 249 -6.92 -0.87 -1.80
C GLY A 249 -6.87 -2.37 -2.04
N THR A 250 -7.01 -2.75 -3.29
CA THR A 250 -6.85 -4.13 -3.75
C THR A 250 -6.22 -4.15 -5.14
N ILE A 251 -5.86 -5.32 -5.63
CA ILE A 251 -5.39 -5.51 -7.00
C ILE A 251 -6.35 -4.93 -8.05
N TYR A 252 -7.67 -4.95 -7.78
CA TYR A 252 -8.67 -4.40 -8.72
C TYR A 252 -8.63 -2.88 -8.83
N ALA A 253 -8.21 -2.17 -7.77
CA ALA A 253 -8.04 -0.72 -7.81
C ALA A 253 -6.81 -0.30 -8.64
N LEU A 254 -5.76 -1.13 -8.62
CA LEU A 254 -4.49 -0.88 -9.28
C LEU A 254 -4.02 -2.18 -9.97
N PRO A 255 -4.68 -2.61 -11.08
CA PRO A 255 -4.34 -3.85 -11.76
C PRO A 255 -3.00 -3.75 -12.48
N PRO A 256 -2.31 -4.89 -12.72
CA PRO A 256 -1.06 -4.88 -13.46
C PRO A 256 -1.29 -4.60 -14.95
N GLU A 257 -0.30 -3.95 -15.56
CA GLU A 257 -0.28 -3.62 -16.97
C GLU A 257 0.45 -4.70 -17.79
N ARG A 258 0.25 -4.68 -19.11
CA ARG A 258 0.99 -5.55 -20.04
C ARG A 258 2.27 -4.85 -20.48
N VAL A 259 3.42 -5.51 -20.30
CA VAL A 259 4.74 -4.98 -20.69
C VAL A 259 4.75 -4.47 -22.12
N HIS A 260 4.25 -5.28 -23.08
CA HIS A 260 4.35 -5.01 -24.52
C HIS A 260 3.22 -4.12 -25.07
N LYS A 261 2.33 -3.63 -24.23
CA LYS A 261 1.24 -2.74 -24.65
C LYS A 261 1.27 -1.45 -23.84
N GLU A 262 0.67 -1.44 -22.67
CA GLU A 262 0.59 -0.24 -21.83
C GLU A 262 1.99 0.22 -21.39
N GLY A 263 2.83 -0.70 -20.90
CA GLY A 263 4.21 -0.41 -20.50
C GLY A 263 5.05 0.14 -21.64
N GLN A 264 4.96 -0.47 -22.86
CA GLN A 264 5.68 0.02 -24.03
C GLN A 264 5.21 1.42 -24.48
N ALA A 265 3.89 1.67 -24.46
CA ALA A 265 3.35 3.00 -24.81
C ALA A 265 3.87 4.10 -23.86
N HIS A 266 3.93 3.80 -22.56
CA HIS A 266 4.50 4.72 -21.57
C HIS A 266 5.99 4.95 -21.78
N PHE A 267 6.75 3.91 -22.09
CA PHE A 267 8.17 4.00 -22.41
C PHE A 267 8.42 4.88 -23.64
N ASP A 268 7.66 4.68 -24.71
CA ASP A 268 7.81 5.46 -25.95
C ASP A 268 7.50 6.95 -25.69
N THR A 269 6.43 7.25 -24.97
CA THR A 269 6.09 8.64 -24.58
C THR A 269 7.17 9.26 -23.70
N LEU A 270 7.79 8.50 -22.77
CA LEU A 270 8.91 8.98 -21.97
C LEU A 270 10.11 9.36 -22.85
N LEU A 271 10.45 8.55 -23.85
CA LEU A 271 11.52 8.86 -24.80
C LEU A 271 11.23 10.14 -25.59
N GLU A 272 9.98 10.32 -26.04
CA GLU A 272 9.55 11.54 -26.74
C GLU A 272 9.73 12.80 -25.87
N HIS A 273 9.30 12.76 -24.59
CA HIS A 273 9.47 13.86 -23.65
C HIS A 273 10.94 14.20 -23.37
N LEU A 274 11.82 13.20 -23.44
CA LEU A 274 13.26 13.35 -23.28
C LEU A 274 14.00 13.65 -24.61
N ASN A 275 13.27 13.84 -25.71
CA ASN A 275 13.83 14.01 -27.05
C ASN A 275 14.81 12.89 -27.46
N ILE A 276 14.54 11.66 -27.06
CA ILE A 276 15.28 10.47 -27.47
C ILE A 276 14.54 9.83 -28.65
N PRO A 277 15.13 9.81 -29.87
CA PRO A 277 14.44 9.31 -31.06
C PRO A 277 14.04 7.84 -30.94
N LEU A 278 12.78 7.52 -31.25
CA LEU A 278 12.26 6.16 -31.26
C LEU A 278 12.92 5.25 -32.30
N SER A 279 13.55 5.84 -33.34
CA SER A 279 14.26 5.12 -34.39
C SER A 279 15.63 4.54 -33.99
N LEU A 280 16.12 4.88 -32.80
CA LEU A 280 17.38 4.35 -32.28
C LEU A 280 17.24 2.87 -31.90
N THR A 281 18.37 2.15 -31.89
CA THR A 281 18.43 0.77 -31.38
C THR A 281 18.08 0.75 -29.88
N SER A 282 17.56 -0.39 -29.39
CA SER A 282 17.24 -0.57 -27.96
C SER A 282 18.43 -0.23 -27.06
N ARG A 283 19.63 -0.68 -27.42
CA ARG A 283 20.88 -0.40 -26.70
C ARG A 283 21.17 1.10 -26.61
N GLU A 284 20.98 1.85 -27.70
CA GLU A 284 21.26 3.29 -27.71
C GLU A 284 20.18 4.08 -26.95
N LYS A 285 18.89 3.68 -27.08
CA LYS A 285 17.80 4.24 -26.26
C LYS A 285 18.12 4.06 -24.78
N MET A 286 18.45 2.86 -24.34
CA MET A 286 18.74 2.55 -22.94
C MET A 286 20.00 3.26 -22.45
N ARG A 287 21.06 3.35 -23.27
CA ARG A 287 22.27 4.11 -22.91
C ARG A 287 21.96 5.57 -22.61
N ARG A 288 21.17 6.22 -23.47
CA ARG A 288 20.75 7.62 -23.26
C ARG A 288 19.85 7.76 -22.05
N LEU A 289 18.82 6.93 -21.92
CA LEU A 289 17.86 7.00 -20.85
C LEU A 289 18.51 6.80 -19.46
N ARG A 290 19.51 5.92 -19.37
CA ARG A 290 20.27 5.70 -18.12
C ARG A 290 21.17 6.88 -17.76
N SER A 291 21.57 7.72 -18.72
CA SER A 291 22.39 8.92 -18.46
C SER A 291 21.57 10.15 -18.07
N VAL A 292 20.24 10.08 -18.16
CA VAL A 292 19.35 11.17 -17.74
C VAL A 292 19.42 11.34 -16.22
N ASP A 293 19.54 12.59 -15.75
CA ASP A 293 19.46 12.91 -14.33
C ASP A 293 18.12 12.46 -13.71
N GLN A 294 18.14 12.06 -12.44
CA GLN A 294 16.93 11.55 -11.77
C GLN A 294 15.79 12.58 -11.71
N LEU A 295 16.09 13.89 -11.57
CA LEU A 295 15.08 14.94 -11.53
C LEU A 295 14.55 15.26 -12.92
N GLU A 296 15.41 15.24 -13.95
CA GLU A 296 15.00 15.38 -15.35
C GLU A 296 14.07 14.22 -15.75
N LEU A 297 14.44 12.99 -15.38
CA LEU A 297 13.61 11.79 -15.60
C LEU A 297 12.24 11.92 -14.90
N LEU A 298 12.23 12.36 -13.65
CA LEU A 298 11.00 12.61 -12.90
C LEU A 298 10.13 13.68 -13.60
N ASN A 299 10.72 14.78 -14.02
CA ASN A 299 10.01 15.87 -14.71
C ASN A 299 9.38 15.39 -16.03
N ALA A 300 10.11 14.57 -16.81
CA ALA A 300 9.59 13.98 -18.04
C ALA A 300 8.38 13.06 -17.83
N THR A 301 8.20 12.53 -16.62
CA THR A 301 7.06 11.65 -16.28
C THR A 301 5.88 12.38 -15.62
N ARG A 302 5.95 13.67 -15.34
CA ARG A 302 4.88 14.43 -14.67
C ARG A 302 3.53 14.37 -15.39
N SER A 303 3.55 14.44 -16.72
CA SER A 303 2.35 14.35 -17.57
C SER A 303 1.89 12.90 -17.80
N LEU A 304 2.74 11.92 -17.46
CA LEU A 304 2.48 10.50 -17.64
C LEU A 304 1.88 9.93 -16.35
N PHE A 305 0.65 10.30 -16.03
CA PHE A 305 -0.03 9.84 -14.81
C PHE A 305 -0.10 8.30 -14.69
N ASN A 306 0.16 7.56 -15.78
CA ASN A 306 -0.05 6.12 -15.91
C ASN A 306 1.22 5.23 -15.92
N VAL A 307 2.46 5.74 -15.75
CA VAL A 307 3.69 4.90 -15.76
C VAL A 307 3.97 4.34 -14.36
N ARG A 308 3.10 3.43 -13.84
CA ARG A 308 3.12 3.32 -12.37
C ARG A 308 2.59 2.02 -11.80
N HIS A 309 2.16 1.10 -12.63
CA HIS A 309 1.55 -0.13 -12.14
C HIS A 309 2.51 -1.30 -12.24
N PRO A 310 2.38 -2.30 -11.37
CA PRO A 310 3.00 -3.59 -11.61
C PRO A 310 2.67 -4.09 -13.02
N CYS A 311 3.50 -4.95 -13.59
CA CYS A 311 3.26 -5.46 -14.93
C CYS A 311 3.29 -6.99 -14.98
N LEU A 312 2.52 -7.57 -15.90
CA LEU A 312 2.54 -9.00 -16.20
C LEU A 312 3.84 -9.33 -16.96
N ASP A 313 4.73 -10.08 -16.34
CA ASP A 313 6.12 -10.31 -16.80
C ASP A 313 6.40 -11.77 -17.21
N ASN A 314 5.37 -12.49 -17.63
CA ASN A 314 5.43 -13.83 -18.21
C ASN A 314 6.22 -14.86 -17.36
N GLY A 315 5.82 -15.03 -16.12
CA GLY A 315 6.31 -16.11 -15.27
C GLY A 315 7.54 -15.77 -14.43
N LYS A 316 7.88 -14.50 -14.28
CA LYS A 316 9.00 -14.05 -13.43
C LYS A 316 8.50 -13.72 -12.02
N VAL A 317 7.94 -12.54 -11.79
CA VAL A 317 7.21 -12.20 -10.56
C VAL A 317 5.77 -12.70 -10.64
N PHE A 318 5.09 -12.41 -11.75
CA PHE A 318 3.73 -12.89 -12.00
C PHE A 318 3.76 -14.26 -12.70
N PRO A 319 3.02 -15.27 -12.21
CA PRO A 319 2.93 -16.58 -12.86
C PRO A 319 2.48 -16.46 -14.32
N ALA A 320 2.99 -17.33 -15.21
CA ALA A 320 2.53 -17.39 -16.59
C ALA A 320 1.15 -18.06 -16.72
N LEU A 321 0.85 -18.99 -15.81
CA LEU A 321 -0.41 -19.74 -15.78
C LEU A 321 -1.10 -19.58 -14.42
N ALA A 322 -2.42 -19.75 -14.40
CA ALA A 322 -3.20 -19.85 -13.16
C ALA A 322 -2.70 -21.02 -12.29
N ALA A 323 -3.03 -21.01 -11.00
CA ALA A 323 -2.55 -21.99 -10.03
C ALA A 323 -2.91 -23.45 -10.42
N ASP A 324 -4.02 -23.66 -11.14
CA ASP A 324 -4.45 -24.95 -11.68
C ASP A 324 -3.76 -25.37 -13.00
N GLY A 325 -2.92 -24.49 -13.57
CA GLY A 325 -2.21 -24.71 -14.84
C GLY A 325 -3.09 -24.73 -16.10
N SER A 326 -4.39 -24.46 -15.98
CA SER A 326 -5.37 -24.68 -17.06
C SER A 326 -5.51 -23.52 -18.04
N ARG A 327 -5.09 -22.32 -17.64
CA ARG A 327 -5.29 -21.07 -18.41
C ARG A 327 -4.20 -20.05 -18.12
N PRO A 328 -4.01 -19.04 -18.98
CA PRO A 328 -3.11 -17.93 -18.71
C PRO A 328 -3.45 -17.24 -17.38
N TYR A 329 -2.40 -16.83 -16.67
CA TYR A 329 -2.57 -16.07 -15.42
C TYR A 329 -3.21 -14.72 -15.71
N THR A 330 -4.34 -14.46 -15.06
CA THR A 330 -4.90 -13.12 -14.96
C THR A 330 -5.05 -12.77 -13.50
N ILE A 331 -4.71 -11.56 -13.13
CA ILE A 331 -4.76 -11.14 -11.72
C ILE A 331 -6.18 -11.14 -11.18
N GLN A 332 -7.17 -10.86 -12.01
CA GLN A 332 -8.58 -10.91 -11.64
C GLN A 332 -9.01 -12.34 -11.28
N VAL A 333 -8.45 -13.34 -11.95
CA VAL A 333 -8.68 -14.74 -11.64
C VAL A 333 -7.96 -15.13 -10.36
N ALA A 334 -6.67 -14.82 -10.22
CA ALA A 334 -5.89 -15.14 -9.03
C ALA A 334 -6.49 -14.50 -7.76
N ALA A 335 -6.93 -13.24 -7.85
CA ALA A 335 -7.54 -12.53 -6.73
C ALA A 335 -8.89 -13.14 -6.29
N ARG A 336 -9.55 -13.94 -7.13
CA ARG A 336 -10.80 -14.69 -6.81
C ARG A 336 -10.56 -16.18 -6.53
N ASP A 337 -9.35 -16.65 -6.76
CA ASP A 337 -8.99 -18.05 -6.56
C ASP A 337 -8.40 -18.25 -5.15
N ILE A 338 -9.15 -18.90 -4.28
CA ILE A 338 -8.71 -19.16 -2.90
C ILE A 338 -7.44 -20.02 -2.82
N ILE A 339 -7.12 -20.79 -3.86
CA ILE A 339 -5.91 -21.62 -3.93
C ILE A 339 -4.66 -20.74 -4.16
N ALA A 340 -4.81 -19.57 -4.78
CA ALA A 340 -3.71 -18.65 -5.03
C ALA A 340 -3.21 -17.95 -3.76
N TYR A 341 -4.00 -17.91 -2.68
CA TYR A 341 -3.64 -17.21 -1.46
C TYR A 341 -2.60 -17.97 -0.64
N ASP A 342 -1.65 -17.20 -0.10
CA ASP A 342 -0.59 -17.69 0.78
C ASP A 342 -1.15 -18.68 1.84
N PRO A 343 -0.66 -19.92 1.87
CA PRO A 343 -1.15 -20.94 2.81
C PRO A 343 -0.87 -20.63 4.27
N ILE A 344 0.14 -19.79 4.58
CA ILE A 344 0.48 -19.43 5.96
C ILE A 344 -0.25 -18.19 6.47
N LEU A 345 -0.95 -17.46 5.59
CA LEU A 345 -1.75 -16.30 5.99
C LEU A 345 -2.86 -16.71 6.95
N LYS A 346 -2.89 -16.11 8.14
CA LYS A 346 -3.78 -16.49 9.25
C LYS A 346 -4.97 -15.56 9.40
N SER A 347 -4.83 -14.27 9.08
CA SER A 347 -5.96 -13.34 9.18
C SER A 347 -5.82 -12.12 8.28
N VAL A 348 -6.97 -11.55 7.92
CA VAL A 348 -7.07 -10.28 7.20
C VAL A 348 -8.12 -9.38 7.87
N LEU A 349 -7.75 -8.12 8.14
CA LEU A 349 -8.68 -7.03 8.42
C LEU A 349 -8.80 -6.18 7.16
N LEU A 350 -9.98 -6.17 6.52
CA LEU A 350 -10.22 -5.51 5.24
C LEU A 350 -11.24 -4.38 5.41
N GLY A 351 -10.94 -3.19 4.90
CA GLY A 351 -11.90 -2.10 4.96
C GLY A 351 -11.66 -0.98 3.97
N SER A 352 -12.54 0.02 4.01
CA SER A 352 -12.50 1.20 3.15
C SER A 352 -13.17 2.41 3.82
N THR A 353 -12.96 3.60 3.25
CA THR A 353 -13.62 4.84 3.67
C THR A 353 -14.96 5.01 2.92
N LYS A 354 -15.81 5.94 3.40
CA LYS A 354 -17.14 6.15 2.83
C LYS A 354 -17.09 6.95 1.52
N ASP A 355 -16.26 7.98 1.48
CA ASP A 355 -16.23 8.97 0.41
C ASP A 355 -14.90 8.89 -0.38
N GLU A 356 -14.44 7.66 -0.67
CA GLU A 356 -13.15 7.34 -1.32
C GLU A 356 -12.83 8.23 -2.52
N GLY A 357 -13.80 8.43 -3.41
CA GLY A 357 -13.60 9.10 -4.69
C GLY A 357 -13.42 10.61 -4.60
N THR A 358 -13.77 11.24 -3.47
CA THR A 358 -13.64 12.70 -3.31
C THR A 358 -12.19 13.19 -3.37
N ALA A 359 -11.23 12.32 -3.05
CA ALA A 359 -9.81 12.61 -3.20
C ALA A 359 -9.36 12.64 -4.68
N PHE A 360 -10.10 12.01 -5.59
CA PHE A 360 -9.64 11.70 -6.94
C PHE A 360 -10.34 12.47 -8.05
N SER A 361 -11.57 12.97 -7.85
CA SER A 361 -12.36 13.61 -8.92
C SER A 361 -11.59 14.69 -9.67
N ARG A 362 -10.80 15.48 -8.97
CA ARG A 362 -9.98 16.57 -9.53
C ARG A 362 -8.86 16.12 -10.47
N PHE A 363 -8.44 14.84 -10.40
CA PHE A 363 -7.39 14.31 -11.29
C PHE A 363 -7.92 13.95 -12.68
N PHE A 364 -9.22 13.89 -12.87
CA PHE A 364 -9.86 13.52 -14.14
C PHE A 364 -10.25 14.74 -15.00
N GLY A 365 -9.94 15.95 -14.56
CA GLY A 365 -10.26 17.20 -15.24
C GLY A 365 -11.49 17.90 -14.63
N ASP A 366 -12.06 18.84 -15.38
CA ASP A 366 -13.19 19.63 -14.90
C ASP A 366 -14.46 18.78 -14.74
N CYS A 367 -14.97 18.69 -13.53
CA CYS A 367 -16.23 18.01 -13.23
C CYS A 367 -17.41 18.93 -13.50
N ASN A 368 -17.83 19.05 -14.79
CA ASN A 368 -18.95 19.86 -15.21
C ASN A 368 -19.88 19.10 -16.17
N LEU A 369 -21.07 19.64 -16.43
CA LEU A 369 -22.08 18.99 -17.28
C LEU A 369 -21.59 18.73 -18.71
N GLN A 370 -20.75 19.59 -19.27
CA GLN A 370 -20.19 19.40 -20.61
C GLN A 370 -19.23 18.20 -20.65
N ALA A 371 -18.43 18.01 -19.60
CA ALA A 371 -17.46 16.92 -19.49
C ALA A 371 -18.10 15.58 -19.09
N TRP A 372 -19.31 15.57 -18.54
CA TRP A 372 -19.97 14.38 -17.98
C TRP A 372 -19.91 13.14 -18.87
N PRO A 373 -20.27 13.19 -20.17
CA PRO A 373 -20.22 11.98 -21.01
C PRO A 373 -18.81 11.39 -21.14
N SER A 374 -17.80 12.26 -21.18
CA SER A 374 -16.38 11.83 -21.25
C SER A 374 -15.89 11.26 -19.92
N LEU A 375 -16.26 11.87 -18.80
CA LEU A 375 -15.95 11.38 -17.47
C LEU A 375 -16.58 10.02 -17.20
N LEU A 376 -17.88 9.87 -17.52
CA LEU A 376 -18.57 8.58 -17.38
C LEU A 376 -17.85 7.49 -18.20
N ARG A 377 -17.45 7.79 -19.44
CA ARG A 377 -16.79 6.83 -20.35
C ARG A 377 -15.44 6.34 -19.82
N GLN A 378 -14.74 7.11 -19.02
CA GLN A 378 -13.48 6.69 -18.39
C GLN A 378 -13.68 5.55 -17.38
N LEU A 379 -14.81 5.50 -16.70
CA LEU A 379 -15.12 4.47 -15.70
C LEU A 379 -16.06 3.39 -16.24
N VAL A 380 -16.94 3.76 -17.19
CA VAL A 380 -17.92 2.89 -17.82
C VAL A 380 -17.70 2.91 -19.33
N PRO A 381 -16.76 2.09 -19.85
CA PRO A 381 -16.36 2.14 -21.27
C PRO A 381 -17.41 1.61 -22.25
N PHE A 382 -18.48 1.02 -21.76
CA PHE A 382 -19.56 0.41 -22.57
C PHE A 382 -20.79 1.31 -22.61
N ALA A 383 -21.14 1.84 -23.80
CA ALA A 383 -22.28 2.76 -23.97
C ALA A 383 -23.64 2.15 -23.59
N GLU A 384 -23.78 0.84 -23.74
CA GLU A 384 -24.98 0.09 -23.35
C GLU A 384 -25.24 0.08 -21.84
N LEU A 385 -24.28 0.49 -21.02
CA LEU A 385 -24.42 0.62 -19.57
C LEU A 385 -24.76 2.05 -19.12
N ASP A 386 -24.79 3.05 -20.00
CA ASP A 386 -25.01 4.45 -19.62
C ASP A 386 -26.34 4.65 -18.90
N ALA A 387 -27.43 4.16 -19.50
CA ALA A 387 -28.75 4.26 -18.89
C ALA A 387 -28.88 3.54 -17.55
N GLU A 388 -28.13 2.45 -17.37
CA GLU A 388 -28.08 1.73 -16.11
C GLU A 388 -27.25 2.50 -15.06
N ALA A 389 -26.11 3.07 -15.45
CA ALA A 389 -25.30 3.95 -14.59
C ALA A 389 -26.13 5.15 -14.10
N GLU A 390 -26.85 5.82 -14.99
CA GLU A 390 -27.72 6.93 -14.65
C GLU A 390 -28.88 6.53 -13.72
N ARG A 391 -29.47 5.35 -13.93
CA ARG A 391 -30.51 4.83 -13.04
C ARG A 391 -29.97 4.52 -11.64
N VAL A 392 -28.72 4.04 -11.52
CA VAL A 392 -28.11 3.63 -10.25
C VAL A 392 -27.53 4.82 -9.49
N TYR A 393 -26.89 5.78 -10.18
CA TYR A 393 -26.17 6.90 -9.58
C TYR A 393 -26.86 8.24 -9.72
N GLY A 394 -27.88 8.34 -10.61
CA GLY A 394 -28.59 9.55 -10.95
C GLY A 394 -28.03 10.26 -12.18
N VAL A 395 -28.85 11.10 -12.77
CA VAL A 395 -28.48 11.98 -13.89
C VAL A 395 -28.06 13.34 -13.32
N PRO A 396 -26.85 13.84 -13.59
CA PRO A 396 -26.43 15.15 -13.09
C PRO A 396 -27.22 16.27 -13.76
N LYS A 397 -27.65 17.28 -12.97
CA LYS A 397 -28.37 18.46 -13.41
C LYS A 397 -27.54 19.74 -13.24
N THR A 398 -26.50 19.69 -12.44
CA THR A 398 -25.57 20.79 -12.15
C THR A 398 -24.16 20.27 -12.14
N ASP A 399 -23.16 21.17 -12.25
CA ASP A 399 -21.75 20.81 -12.15
C ASP A 399 -21.42 20.18 -10.77
N ALA A 400 -22.05 20.66 -9.71
CA ALA A 400 -21.92 20.05 -8.38
C ALA A 400 -22.48 18.61 -8.33
N ASP A 401 -23.54 18.31 -9.10
CA ASP A 401 -24.02 16.93 -9.25
C ASP A 401 -22.99 16.06 -9.97
N VAL A 402 -22.33 16.59 -11.01
CA VAL A 402 -21.30 15.85 -11.75
C VAL A 402 -20.18 15.49 -10.78
N GLU A 403 -19.64 16.45 -10.02
CA GLU A 403 -18.57 16.19 -9.06
C GLU A 403 -18.98 15.13 -8.03
N ARG A 404 -20.17 15.25 -7.46
CA ARG A 404 -20.70 14.31 -6.46
C ARG A 404 -20.92 12.90 -7.03
N ILE A 405 -21.56 12.78 -8.20
CA ILE A 405 -21.85 11.48 -8.82
C ILE A 405 -20.56 10.83 -9.30
N PHE A 406 -19.68 11.60 -9.92
CA PHE A 406 -18.42 11.10 -10.45
C PHE A 406 -17.48 10.64 -9.32
N SER A 407 -17.37 11.42 -8.23
CA SER A 407 -16.63 10.99 -7.03
C SER A 407 -17.19 9.66 -6.48
N LYS A 408 -18.53 9.51 -6.44
CA LYS A 408 -19.14 8.25 -6.00
C LYS A 408 -18.81 7.08 -6.94
N LEU A 409 -18.85 7.30 -8.25
CA LEU A 409 -18.46 6.29 -9.25
C LEU A 409 -16.99 5.87 -9.10
N ILE A 410 -16.07 6.83 -8.95
CA ILE A 410 -14.65 6.54 -8.70
C ILE A 410 -14.49 5.71 -7.43
N GLY A 411 -15.12 6.14 -6.33
CA GLY A 411 -15.06 5.44 -5.05
C GLY A 411 -15.59 4.02 -5.11
N ASP A 412 -16.70 3.82 -5.82
CA ASP A 412 -17.29 2.48 -5.97
C ASP A 412 -16.46 1.59 -6.91
N ALA A 413 -16.01 2.12 -8.05
CA ALA A 413 -15.18 1.37 -9.01
C ALA A 413 -13.85 0.91 -8.40
N GLY A 414 -13.11 1.84 -7.83
CA GLY A 414 -11.76 1.58 -7.33
C GLY A 414 -11.72 0.86 -5.98
N PHE A 415 -12.67 1.16 -5.08
CA PHE A 415 -12.53 0.78 -3.68
C PHE A 415 -13.70 -0.05 -3.14
N SER A 416 -14.95 0.47 -3.17
CA SER A 416 -16.07 -0.21 -2.52
C SER A 416 -16.39 -1.56 -3.18
N TYR A 417 -16.43 -1.61 -4.52
CA TYR A 417 -16.69 -2.85 -5.26
C TYR A 417 -15.54 -3.84 -5.13
N SER A 418 -14.31 -3.38 -5.27
CA SER A 418 -13.13 -4.23 -5.13
C SER A 418 -13.02 -4.83 -3.72
N THR A 419 -13.26 -4.04 -2.68
CA THR A 419 -13.30 -4.49 -1.28
C THR A 419 -14.42 -5.51 -1.05
N HIS A 420 -15.60 -5.33 -1.69
CA HIS A 420 -16.68 -6.30 -1.64
C HIS A 420 -16.27 -7.64 -2.27
N VAL A 421 -15.77 -7.63 -3.51
CA VAL A 421 -15.36 -8.85 -4.23
C VAL A 421 -14.27 -9.62 -3.49
N ILE A 422 -13.26 -8.92 -2.98
CA ILE A 422 -12.17 -9.55 -2.23
C ILE A 422 -12.66 -10.03 -0.87
N GLY A 423 -13.52 -9.26 -0.20
CA GLY A 423 -14.16 -9.70 1.04
C GLY A 423 -14.93 -11.02 0.90
N ASP A 424 -15.68 -11.19 -0.19
CA ASP A 424 -16.39 -12.44 -0.48
C ASP A 424 -15.42 -13.59 -0.81
N THR A 425 -14.29 -13.30 -1.46
CA THR A 425 -13.24 -14.31 -1.71
C THR A 425 -12.58 -14.75 -0.41
N LEU A 426 -12.21 -13.81 0.46
CA LEU A 426 -11.60 -14.12 1.75
C LEU A 426 -12.58 -14.83 2.70
N LEU A 427 -13.87 -14.55 2.60
CA LEU A 427 -14.90 -15.28 3.35
C LEU A 427 -14.99 -16.75 2.89
N ARG A 428 -14.90 -16.99 1.57
CA ARG A 428 -14.80 -18.38 1.03
C ARG A 428 -13.51 -19.05 1.49
N LEU A 429 -12.39 -18.31 1.56
CA LEU A 429 -11.13 -18.83 2.08
C LEU A 429 -11.27 -19.22 3.54
N GLN A 430 -11.91 -18.39 4.39
CA GLN A 430 -12.22 -18.72 5.78
C GLN A 430 -13.07 -19.99 5.89
N SER A 431 -14.11 -20.09 5.07
CA SER A 431 -14.97 -21.27 5.05
C SER A 431 -14.22 -22.54 4.64
N ALA A 432 -13.27 -22.43 3.71
CA ALA A 432 -12.48 -23.57 3.22
C ALA A 432 -11.39 -24.02 4.19
N ARG A 433 -10.72 -23.09 4.88
CA ARG A 433 -9.63 -23.39 5.83
C ARG A 433 -10.13 -23.62 7.26
N GLY A 434 -11.31 -23.10 7.62
CA GLY A 434 -11.80 -23.02 8.99
C GLY A 434 -11.36 -21.75 9.70
N ALA A 435 -12.22 -21.19 10.57
CA ALA A 435 -11.99 -19.93 11.28
C ALA A 435 -10.77 -19.99 12.24
N ASP A 436 -10.37 -21.17 12.67
CA ASP A 436 -9.17 -21.36 13.50
C ASP A 436 -7.86 -21.26 12.70
N GLN A 437 -7.92 -21.48 11.38
CA GLN A 437 -6.75 -21.43 10.50
C GLN A 437 -6.65 -20.11 9.73
N PHE A 438 -7.80 -19.49 9.40
CA PHE A 438 -7.86 -18.20 8.73
C PHE A 438 -9.07 -17.42 9.19
N LYS A 439 -8.87 -16.14 9.59
CA LYS A 439 -9.92 -15.25 10.07
C LYS A 439 -10.00 -13.99 9.22
N LEU A 440 -11.20 -13.71 8.69
CA LEU A 440 -11.53 -12.44 8.07
C LEU A 440 -12.22 -11.53 9.06
N LEU A 441 -11.82 -10.27 9.09
CA LEU A 441 -12.52 -9.17 9.75
C LEU A 441 -12.71 -8.02 8.78
N ARG A 442 -13.73 -7.19 9.02
CA ARG A 442 -14.02 -6.04 8.15
C ARG A 442 -14.21 -4.76 8.97
N TYR A 443 -13.82 -3.63 8.38
CA TYR A 443 -14.11 -2.32 8.94
C TYR A 443 -14.63 -1.35 7.87
N ASN A 444 -15.32 -0.30 8.33
CA ASN A 444 -15.78 0.82 7.52
C ASN A 444 -15.47 2.13 8.25
N MET A 445 -14.84 3.10 7.56
CA MET A 445 -14.62 4.44 8.07
C MET A 445 -15.67 5.39 7.47
N ASP A 446 -16.62 5.85 8.30
CA ASP A 446 -17.76 6.68 7.88
C ASP A 446 -17.63 8.15 8.35
N VAL A 447 -16.52 8.49 8.99
CA VAL A 447 -16.26 9.82 9.51
C VAL A 447 -15.02 10.43 8.89
N GLY A 448 -15.13 11.71 8.51
CA GLY A 448 -14.02 12.55 8.08
C GLY A 448 -13.24 13.15 9.24
N MET A 449 -12.31 14.01 8.94
CA MET A 449 -11.55 14.83 9.88
C MET A 449 -12.12 16.24 9.91
N ASN A 450 -12.58 16.72 11.07
CA ASN A 450 -13.22 18.04 11.21
C ASN A 450 -12.39 19.19 10.63
N LYS A 451 -11.05 19.12 10.74
CA LYS A 451 -10.20 20.16 10.18
C LYS A 451 -10.29 20.26 8.66
N LEU A 452 -10.46 19.13 7.94
CA LEU A 452 -10.67 19.12 6.50
C LEU A 452 -12.04 19.71 6.13
N ASP A 453 -13.06 19.47 6.95
CA ASP A 453 -14.39 20.06 6.78
C ASP A 453 -14.37 21.57 7.02
N GLU A 454 -13.66 22.04 8.07
CA GLU A 454 -13.45 23.48 8.35
C GLU A 454 -12.76 24.21 7.19
N MET A 455 -11.86 23.53 6.47
CA MET A 455 -11.20 24.07 5.26
C MET A 455 -12.16 24.11 4.05
N GLN A 456 -13.42 23.71 4.22
CA GLN A 456 -14.45 23.67 3.18
C GLN A 456 -14.05 22.85 1.95
N LEU A 457 -13.27 21.78 2.16
CA LEU A 457 -12.80 20.93 1.06
C LEU A 457 -13.88 19.95 0.58
N GLY A 458 -14.97 19.76 1.36
CA GLY A 458 -16.08 18.86 1.01
C GLY A 458 -15.68 17.38 0.85
N LEU A 459 -14.61 16.98 1.51
CA LEU A 459 -14.00 15.66 1.27
C LEU A 459 -14.71 14.52 2.03
N GLY A 460 -15.40 14.82 3.15
CA GLY A 460 -16.04 13.80 3.98
C GLY A 460 -15.05 12.75 4.50
N ALA A 461 -15.51 11.50 4.57
CA ALA A 461 -14.63 10.36 4.88
C ALA A 461 -13.84 9.94 3.64
N THR A 462 -12.96 10.82 3.18
CA THR A 462 -12.16 10.69 1.96
C THR A 462 -11.13 9.57 2.04
N HIS A 463 -10.57 9.18 0.90
CA HIS A 463 -9.49 8.18 0.79
C HIS A 463 -8.32 8.50 1.71
N GLY A 464 -7.91 7.52 2.54
CA GLY A 464 -6.78 7.63 3.48
C GLY A 464 -7.05 8.49 4.73
N VAL A 465 -8.29 8.96 4.97
CA VAL A 465 -8.62 9.80 6.14
C VAL A 465 -8.41 9.07 7.47
N GLU A 466 -8.41 7.75 7.49
CA GLU A 466 -8.14 6.95 8.68
C GLU A 466 -6.67 6.98 9.13
N LEU A 467 -5.74 7.32 8.23
CA LEU A 467 -4.30 7.30 8.53
C LEU A 467 -3.89 8.25 9.68
N PRO A 468 -4.34 9.53 9.71
CA PRO A 468 -4.13 10.40 10.86
C PRO A 468 -4.60 9.79 12.19
N PHE A 469 -5.73 9.08 12.18
CA PHE A 469 -6.27 8.44 13.39
C PHE A 469 -5.43 7.24 13.84
N ILE A 470 -4.97 6.40 12.88
CA ILE A 470 -4.18 5.20 13.16
C ILE A 470 -2.79 5.58 13.67
N PHE A 471 -2.04 6.41 12.94
CA PHE A 471 -0.69 6.80 13.37
C PHE A 471 -0.70 7.79 14.53
N GLY A 472 -1.72 8.66 14.61
CA GLY A 472 -1.77 9.72 15.60
C GLY A 472 -0.54 10.61 15.53
N ALA A 473 0.03 10.81 14.32
CA ALA A 473 1.26 11.53 14.11
C ALA A 473 1.25 12.91 14.79
N PRO A 474 2.32 13.34 15.49
CA PRO A 474 2.28 14.50 16.38
C PRO A 474 1.75 15.78 15.73
N LYS A 475 2.12 16.04 14.48
CA LYS A 475 1.70 17.26 13.75
C LYS A 475 0.22 17.27 13.41
N LEU A 476 -0.37 16.11 13.09
CA LEU A 476 -1.79 15.99 12.75
C LEU A 476 -2.65 15.86 14.00
N ARG A 477 -2.17 15.14 15.02
CA ARG A 477 -2.86 15.00 16.29
C ARG A 477 -3.16 16.34 16.97
N ALA A 478 -2.31 17.35 16.78
CA ALA A 478 -2.54 18.69 17.30
C ALA A 478 -3.77 19.39 16.67
N LEU A 479 -4.27 18.87 15.55
CA LEU A 479 -5.46 19.39 14.86
C LEU A 479 -6.75 18.66 15.26
N PHE A 480 -6.67 17.60 16.05
CA PHE A 480 -7.81 16.77 16.44
C PHE A 480 -8.63 17.43 17.55
N THR A 481 -9.94 17.32 17.41
CA THR A 481 -10.88 17.53 18.50
C THR A 481 -10.76 16.43 19.57
N GLU A 482 -11.35 16.63 20.74
CA GLU A 482 -11.36 15.59 21.79
C GLU A 482 -12.05 14.29 21.34
N LYS A 483 -13.10 14.40 20.49
CA LYS A 483 -13.80 13.22 19.95
C LYS A 483 -12.89 12.46 18.99
N GLU A 484 -12.17 13.16 18.12
CA GLU A 484 -11.22 12.57 17.20
C GLU A 484 -10.04 11.93 17.93
N LEU A 485 -9.55 12.55 19.00
CA LEU A 485 -8.50 11.96 19.85
C LEU A 485 -8.97 10.65 20.52
N ARG A 486 -10.22 10.58 20.96
CA ARG A 486 -10.79 9.33 21.50
C ARG A 486 -10.91 8.27 20.42
N LEU A 487 -11.49 8.61 19.26
CA LEU A 487 -11.60 7.68 18.13
C LEU A 487 -10.22 7.19 17.69
N SER A 488 -9.22 8.07 17.60
CA SER A 488 -7.84 7.70 17.26
C SER A 488 -7.30 6.62 18.20
N LYS A 489 -7.49 6.76 19.52
CA LYS A 489 -7.05 5.76 20.50
C LYS A 489 -7.78 4.43 20.33
N GLU A 490 -9.10 4.45 20.08
CA GLU A 490 -9.88 3.23 19.87
C GLU A 490 -9.49 2.52 18.57
N MET A 491 -9.23 3.27 17.50
CA MET A 491 -8.72 2.69 16.24
C MET A 491 -7.32 2.09 16.42
N GLN A 492 -6.40 2.82 17.05
CA GLN A 492 -5.06 2.28 17.36
C GLN A 492 -5.18 0.99 18.18
N ARG A 493 -6.06 0.97 19.21
CA ARG A 493 -6.31 -0.24 19.99
C ARG A 493 -6.79 -1.40 19.13
N LEU A 494 -7.74 -1.17 18.23
CA LEU A 494 -8.24 -2.18 17.30
C LEU A 494 -7.13 -2.76 16.42
N TRP A 495 -6.27 -1.92 15.83
CA TRP A 495 -5.14 -2.35 15.00
C TRP A 495 -4.09 -3.12 15.80
N ILE A 496 -3.75 -2.65 17.00
CA ILE A 496 -2.82 -3.32 17.92
C ILE A 496 -3.37 -4.68 18.34
N SER A 497 -4.64 -4.75 18.76
CA SER A 497 -5.29 -6.00 19.15
C SER A 497 -5.34 -7.02 18.03
N PHE A 498 -5.51 -6.56 16.78
CA PHE A 498 -5.45 -7.44 15.61
C PHE A 498 -4.08 -8.12 15.46
N ALA A 499 -2.97 -7.44 15.75
CA ALA A 499 -1.63 -8.05 15.72
C ALA A 499 -1.42 -9.10 16.83
N TYR A 500 -2.19 -9.05 17.90
CA TYR A 500 -2.11 -9.98 19.02
C TYR A 500 -3.00 -11.23 18.88
N GLN A 501 -3.89 -11.29 17.94
CA GLN A 501 -4.80 -12.40 17.60
C GLN A 501 -5.51 -13.07 18.81
N GLU A 502 -4.74 -13.56 19.80
CA GLU A 502 -5.24 -14.25 20.99
C GLU A 502 -6.02 -13.34 21.94
N TYR A 503 -5.66 -12.05 22.00
CA TYR A 503 -6.29 -11.07 22.90
C TYR A 503 -7.46 -10.34 22.25
N TYR A 504 -7.60 -10.47 20.94
CA TYR A 504 -8.58 -9.72 20.17
C TYR A 504 -10.03 -9.93 20.69
N GLU A 505 -10.43 -11.19 20.90
CA GLU A 505 -11.77 -11.52 21.41
C GLU A 505 -11.97 -11.11 22.88
N ALA A 506 -10.95 -11.26 23.69
CA ALA A 506 -10.98 -10.86 25.10
C ALA A 506 -11.11 -9.34 25.26
N MET A 507 -10.40 -8.55 24.44
CA MET A 507 -10.49 -7.09 24.47
C MET A 507 -11.81 -6.57 23.92
N ALA A 508 -12.33 -7.17 22.85
CA ALA A 508 -13.64 -6.82 22.31
C ALA A 508 -14.75 -7.05 23.35
N SER A 509 -14.65 -8.11 24.14
CA SER A 509 -15.63 -8.42 25.18
C SER A 509 -15.49 -7.55 26.43
N SER A 510 -14.27 -7.10 26.80
CA SER A 510 -14.06 -6.28 28.02
C SER A 510 -14.64 -4.88 27.89
N ASP A 511 -14.74 -4.32 26.67
CA ASP A 511 -15.22 -2.97 26.42
C ASP A 511 -16.64 -2.91 25.83
N GLY A 512 -17.32 -4.04 25.78
CA GLY A 512 -18.67 -4.14 25.24
C GLY A 512 -18.75 -4.10 23.70
N ILE A 513 -17.60 -4.05 22.99
CA ILE A 513 -17.52 -4.16 21.54
C ILE A 513 -17.22 -5.63 21.20
N ARG A 514 -18.23 -6.35 20.74
CA ARG A 514 -18.03 -7.73 20.26
C ARG A 514 -17.29 -7.78 18.91
N VAL A 515 -16.70 -8.93 18.60
CA VAL A 515 -16.11 -9.18 17.27
C VAL A 515 -17.22 -9.26 16.21
N PRO A 516 -17.12 -8.53 15.07
CA PRO A 516 -18.08 -8.65 13.98
C PRO A 516 -18.13 -10.07 13.41
N GLN A 517 -19.32 -10.55 13.16
CA GLN A 517 -19.55 -11.82 12.44
C GLN A 517 -19.65 -11.53 10.95
N VAL A 518 -18.54 -11.64 10.24
CA VAL A 518 -18.46 -11.31 8.80
C VAL A 518 -19.36 -12.21 7.95
N GLU A 519 -19.65 -13.41 8.41
CA GLU A 519 -20.60 -14.36 7.80
C GLU A 519 -22.02 -13.77 7.78
N ASN A 520 -22.36 -12.92 8.75
CA ASN A 520 -23.64 -12.20 8.84
C ASN A 520 -23.58 -10.81 8.17
N GLY A 521 -22.49 -10.51 7.46
CA GLY A 521 -22.30 -9.21 6.80
C GLY A 521 -21.99 -8.07 7.76
N GLU A 522 -21.36 -8.35 8.91
CA GLU A 522 -20.99 -7.34 9.90
C GLU A 522 -19.56 -6.82 9.71
N ALA A 523 -19.32 -5.59 10.19
CA ALA A 523 -18.03 -4.93 10.26
C ALA A 523 -17.93 -4.00 11.48
N PHE A 524 -16.71 -3.64 11.87
CA PHE A 524 -16.48 -2.45 12.68
C PHE A 524 -16.79 -1.20 11.86
N VAL A 525 -17.59 -0.29 12.37
CA VAL A 525 -17.93 0.97 11.70
C VAL A 525 -17.51 2.14 12.59
N MET A 526 -16.59 2.96 12.10
CA MET A 526 -16.19 4.23 12.68
C MET A 526 -17.23 5.28 12.25
N THR A 527 -18.15 5.58 13.16
CA THR A 527 -19.35 6.38 12.85
C THR A 527 -19.08 7.88 12.85
N ASN A 528 -19.98 8.65 12.25
CA ASN A 528 -19.97 10.11 12.28
C ASN A 528 -20.13 10.70 13.70
N THR A 529 -20.46 9.89 14.70
CA THR A 529 -20.41 10.28 16.12
C THR A 529 -19.04 10.08 16.76
N HIS A 530 -18.04 9.67 15.99
CA HIS A 530 -16.68 9.33 16.40
C HIS A 530 -16.62 8.18 17.42
N GLU A 531 -17.40 7.13 17.16
CA GLU A 531 -17.46 5.90 17.93
C GLU A 531 -17.27 4.69 17.01
N ILE A 532 -16.74 3.59 17.55
CA ILE A 532 -16.70 2.31 16.84
C ILE A 532 -17.94 1.50 17.23
N LYS A 533 -18.71 1.08 16.23
CA LYS A 533 -19.92 0.24 16.40
C LYS A 533 -19.88 -0.95 15.46
N ILE A 534 -20.69 -1.95 15.74
CA ILE A 534 -20.96 -3.02 14.77
C ILE A 534 -22.04 -2.54 13.81
N GLY A 535 -21.75 -2.65 12.51
CA GLY A 535 -22.65 -2.27 11.44
C GLY A 535 -22.50 -3.18 10.24
N ARG A 536 -23.10 -2.80 9.12
CA ARG A 536 -23.01 -3.56 7.86
C ARG A 536 -21.64 -3.40 7.21
N SER A 537 -21.06 -4.50 6.74
CA SER A 537 -19.77 -4.52 6.03
C SER A 537 -19.88 -3.99 4.60
N ASN A 538 -21.03 -4.19 3.96
CA ASN A 538 -21.21 -3.85 2.56
C ASN A 538 -21.68 -2.40 2.40
N ARG A 539 -20.91 -1.61 1.65
CA ARG A 539 -21.19 -0.20 1.35
C ARG A 539 -22.07 -0.01 0.11
N LEU A 540 -22.10 -1.02 -0.77
CA LEU A 540 -22.85 -0.94 -2.02
C LEU A 540 -24.29 -1.39 -1.82
N THR A 541 -25.23 -0.68 -2.43
CA THR A 541 -26.60 -1.16 -2.61
C THR A 541 -26.61 -2.38 -3.54
N GLU A 542 -27.70 -3.13 -3.54
CA GLU A 542 -27.89 -4.26 -4.45
C GLU A 542 -27.79 -3.83 -5.93
N ALA A 543 -28.41 -2.69 -6.28
CA ALA A 543 -28.36 -2.13 -7.62
C ALA A 543 -26.93 -1.75 -8.05
N GLN A 544 -26.14 -1.16 -7.15
CA GLN A 544 -24.72 -0.83 -7.41
C GLN A 544 -23.88 -2.10 -7.61
N ARG A 545 -24.07 -3.13 -6.78
CA ARG A 545 -23.38 -4.40 -6.95
C ARG A 545 -23.71 -5.07 -8.28
N ALA A 546 -24.99 -5.13 -8.64
CA ALA A 546 -25.44 -5.70 -9.91
C ALA A 546 -24.80 -4.99 -11.11
N PHE A 547 -24.80 -3.65 -11.08
CA PHE A 547 -24.16 -2.81 -12.09
C PHE A 547 -22.67 -3.11 -12.26
N TRP A 548 -21.90 -3.08 -11.17
CA TRP A 548 -20.45 -3.34 -11.22
C TRP A 548 -20.12 -4.79 -11.59
N ASN A 549 -20.93 -5.77 -11.15
CA ASN A 549 -20.78 -7.16 -11.58
C ASN A 549 -20.96 -7.32 -13.09
N ARG A 550 -21.97 -6.66 -13.66
CA ARG A 550 -22.23 -6.68 -15.11
C ARG A 550 -21.08 -6.03 -15.88
N LEU A 551 -20.63 -4.86 -15.45
CA LEU A 551 -19.48 -4.18 -16.07
C LEU A 551 -18.21 -5.06 -16.02
N ALA A 552 -17.91 -5.67 -14.88
CA ALA A 552 -16.75 -6.58 -14.74
C ALA A 552 -16.87 -7.81 -15.68
N GLN A 553 -18.07 -8.38 -15.84
CA GLN A 553 -18.29 -9.48 -16.78
C GLN A 553 -18.04 -9.05 -18.23
N MET A 554 -18.50 -7.86 -18.64
CA MET A 554 -18.25 -7.33 -19.97
C MET A 554 -16.79 -7.04 -20.22
N GLN A 555 -16.06 -6.50 -19.22
CA GLN A 555 -14.62 -6.29 -19.31
C GLN A 555 -13.86 -7.61 -19.47
N LEU A 556 -14.23 -8.65 -18.72
CA LEU A 556 -13.62 -9.97 -18.85
C LEU A 556 -13.90 -10.59 -20.23
N ALA A 557 -15.13 -10.49 -20.73
CA ALA A 557 -15.49 -11.00 -22.06
C ALA A 557 -14.72 -10.30 -23.20
N THR A 558 -14.39 -9.01 -23.04
CA THR A 558 -13.57 -8.27 -24.02
C THR A 558 -12.07 -8.50 -23.84
N ALA A 559 -11.60 -8.82 -22.64
CA ALA A 559 -10.19 -9.14 -22.39
C ALA A 559 -9.78 -10.48 -23.00
N ASP A 560 -10.67 -11.48 -23.03
CA ASP A 560 -10.42 -12.78 -23.64
C ASP A 560 -10.33 -12.72 -25.20
N ILE A 561 -10.78 -11.63 -25.82
CA ILE A 561 -10.66 -11.39 -27.25
C ILE A 561 -9.31 -10.74 -27.60
N LEU A 562 -8.52 -10.33 -26.61
CA LEU A 562 -7.29 -9.53 -26.76
C LEU A 562 -6.01 -10.27 -26.28
N VAL A 563 -6.04 -11.61 -26.17
CA VAL A 563 -4.84 -12.44 -25.94
C VAL A 563 -4.09 -12.68 -27.24
#